data_0d9cfbf79ffcd8322bc69e3527b68448
#
_entry.id   0d9cfbf79ffcd8322bc69e3527b68448
#
_cell.length_a   1.000
_cell.length_b   1.000
_cell.length_c   1.000
_cell.angle_alpha   90.00
_cell.angle_beta   90.00
_cell.angle_gamma   90.00
#
_symmetry.space_group_name_H-M   'P 1'
#
loop_
_entity.id
_entity.type
_entity.pdbx_description
1 polymer ?
#
loop_
_entity_poly.entity_id
_entity_poly.type
_entity_poly.pdbx_seq_one_letter_code
_entity_poly.pdbx_strand_id
1 'polypeptide(L)'
;AALVEMDQKILIVGCDPKADSTRLILNTKMQDTVLHLAAKAGSVEDLELEDVMKIGYKGIKCTESGGPEPGVGCAGRGVITAINFLEENGAYDDVDYVSYDVLGDVVCGGFAMPIRENKAQEIYIVMSGEMMALFAANNIAKGILKYAGSGGVRLGGLICNERQTDREIELAEALATRINTKLIHFVPRDNVVQHAELRRQTVLQYKPDCQQAEEYRQLATKIHANAGKGTIPTPVTMEELEDMLIEFGIMKTDEQQLAELQAKERTMCSAG
;
A
#
# COMPACT_ATOMS: atom_id res chain seq x y z
N ALA A 1 0.18 14.06 0.19
CA ALA A 1 0.75 15.41 0.40
C ALA A 1 1.32 16.01 -0.90
N ALA A 2 2.14 15.27 -1.67
CA ALA A 2 2.73 15.79 -2.91
C ALA A 2 1.70 16.11 -4.01
N LEU A 3 0.64 15.32 -4.15
CA LEU A 3 -0.43 15.60 -5.12
C LEU A 3 -1.16 16.93 -4.85
N VAL A 4 -1.27 17.33 -3.58
CA VAL A 4 -1.89 18.62 -3.24
C VAL A 4 -0.99 19.80 -3.65
N GLU A 5 0.33 19.62 -3.73
CA GLU A 5 1.24 20.63 -4.29
C GLU A 5 1.07 20.80 -5.82
N MET A 6 0.33 19.87 -6.47
CA MET A 6 -0.07 19.91 -7.87
C MET A 6 -1.54 20.38 -8.02
N ASP A 7 -2.08 21.07 -7.00
CA ASP A 7 -3.45 21.59 -6.94
C ASP A 7 -4.55 20.50 -7.03
N GLN A 8 -4.21 19.24 -6.67
CA GLN A 8 -5.17 18.16 -6.65
C GLN A 8 -5.92 18.12 -5.31
N LYS A 9 -7.23 17.95 -5.35
CA LYS A 9 -8.09 17.77 -4.19
C LYS A 9 -8.13 16.29 -3.81
N ILE A 10 -7.76 15.96 -2.59
CA ILE A 10 -7.52 14.58 -2.14
C ILE A 10 -8.44 14.22 -0.98
N LEU A 11 -9.02 13.01 -1.05
CA LEU A 11 -9.60 12.32 0.09
C LEU A 11 -8.76 11.06 0.37
N ILE A 12 -8.32 10.89 1.61
CA ILE A 12 -7.67 9.67 2.09
C ILE A 12 -8.67 8.90 2.94
N VAL A 13 -8.87 7.62 2.60
CA VAL A 13 -9.68 6.67 3.36
C VAL A 13 -8.75 5.59 3.90
N GLY A 14 -8.43 5.65 5.18
CA GLY A 14 -7.66 4.61 5.87
C GLY A 14 -8.53 3.37 6.10
N CYS A 15 -8.07 2.23 5.62
CA CYS A 15 -8.78 0.95 5.71
C CYS A 15 -8.13 -0.01 6.72
N ASP A 16 -7.07 0.40 7.41
CA ASP A 16 -6.45 -0.39 8.48
C ASP A 16 -7.21 -0.20 9.81
N PRO A 17 -7.53 -1.29 10.52
CA PRO A 17 -8.10 -1.20 11.88
C PRO A 17 -7.28 -0.37 12.88
N LYS A 18 -5.97 -0.19 12.64
CA LYS A 18 -5.11 0.66 13.48
C LYS A 18 -5.40 2.15 13.33
N ALA A 19 -6.10 2.57 12.27
CA ALA A 19 -6.49 3.96 12.01
C ALA A 19 -5.31 4.94 12.03
N ASP A 20 -4.21 4.57 11.38
CA ASP A 20 -2.97 5.34 11.39
C ASP A 20 -2.57 5.92 10.01
N SER A 21 -3.37 5.68 8.97
CA SER A 21 -3.11 6.15 7.61
C SER A 21 -3.10 7.68 7.48
N THR A 22 -3.97 8.37 8.22
CA THR A 22 -4.19 9.81 8.10
C THR A 22 -3.43 10.65 9.13
N ARG A 23 -2.80 10.01 10.13
CA ARG A 23 -2.20 10.68 11.30
C ARG A 23 -1.16 11.75 10.97
N LEU A 24 -0.35 11.54 9.92
CA LEU A 24 0.70 12.49 9.53
C LEU A 24 0.14 13.69 8.75
N ILE A 25 -0.96 13.49 8.04
CA ILE A 25 -1.69 14.55 7.33
C ILE A 25 -2.44 15.44 8.34
N LEU A 26 -3.00 14.83 9.39
CA LEU A 26 -3.76 15.52 10.44
C LEU A 26 -2.87 16.08 11.56
N ASN A 27 -1.59 15.73 11.57
CA ASN A 27 -0.65 16.09 12.66
C ASN A 27 -1.10 15.60 14.05
N THR A 28 -1.81 14.47 14.10
CA THR A 28 -2.36 13.89 15.32
C THR A 28 -1.76 12.52 15.64
N LYS A 29 -2.08 11.94 16.78
CA LYS A 29 -1.72 10.54 17.08
C LYS A 29 -2.55 9.58 16.24
N MET A 30 -3.86 9.70 16.31
CA MET A 30 -4.87 8.94 15.59
C MET A 30 -6.14 9.79 15.53
N GLN A 31 -7.07 9.47 14.62
CA GLN A 31 -8.41 10.02 14.65
C GLN A 31 -9.43 8.94 15.04
N ASP A 32 -10.62 9.35 15.45
CA ASP A 32 -11.73 8.42 15.65
C ASP A 32 -12.16 7.84 14.30
N THR A 33 -12.47 6.56 14.29
CA THR A 33 -12.90 5.86 13.08
C THR A 33 -14.40 5.93 12.90
N VAL A 34 -14.88 5.76 11.66
CA VAL A 34 -16.33 5.69 11.36
C VAL A 34 -17.02 4.67 12.24
N LEU A 35 -16.45 3.45 12.38
CA LEU A 35 -17.06 2.39 13.19
C LEU A 35 -17.07 2.72 14.69
N HIS A 36 -16.01 3.36 15.21
CA HIS A 36 -15.97 3.75 16.61
C HIS A 36 -17.02 4.81 16.93
N LEU A 37 -17.16 5.80 16.06
CA LEU A 37 -18.18 6.85 16.19
C LEU A 37 -19.60 6.29 16.06
N ALA A 38 -19.84 5.39 15.08
CA ALA A 38 -21.11 4.71 14.91
C ALA A 38 -21.50 3.88 16.16
N ALA A 39 -20.54 3.18 16.77
CA ALA A 39 -20.78 2.43 18.00
C ALA A 39 -21.15 3.33 19.17
N LYS A 40 -20.63 4.56 19.23
CA LYS A 40 -20.99 5.54 20.25
C LYS A 40 -22.36 6.18 19.98
N ALA A 41 -22.68 6.46 18.73
CA ALA A 41 -23.96 7.08 18.34
C ALA A 41 -25.13 6.10 18.35
N GLY A 42 -24.85 4.80 18.17
CA GLY A 42 -25.83 3.73 18.06
C GLY A 42 -25.96 3.16 16.64
N SER A 43 -25.80 3.99 15.61
CA SER A 43 -25.79 3.59 14.20
C SER A 43 -24.84 4.49 13.39
N VAL A 44 -24.43 4.02 12.21
CA VAL A 44 -23.70 4.84 11.25
C VAL A 44 -24.61 5.92 10.63
N GLU A 45 -25.90 5.65 10.57
CA GLU A 45 -26.92 6.57 10.05
C GLU A 45 -27.15 7.81 10.97
N ASP A 46 -26.72 7.71 12.23
CA ASP A 46 -26.80 8.81 13.20
C ASP A 46 -25.57 9.75 13.14
N LEU A 47 -24.64 9.52 12.21
CA LEU A 47 -23.44 10.31 12.03
C LEU A 47 -23.62 11.33 10.89
N GLU A 48 -23.01 12.50 11.08
CA GLU A 48 -22.83 13.47 10.01
C GLU A 48 -21.44 13.33 9.39
N LEU A 49 -21.27 13.79 8.14
CA LEU A 49 -19.98 13.69 7.44
C LEU A 49 -18.84 14.39 8.20
N GLU A 50 -19.14 15.51 8.83
CA GLU A 50 -18.20 16.32 9.63
C GLU A 50 -17.69 15.59 10.89
N ASP A 51 -18.44 14.62 11.39
CA ASP A 51 -18.01 13.81 12.53
C ASP A 51 -16.82 12.93 12.16
N VAL A 52 -16.86 12.33 10.99
CA VAL A 52 -15.92 11.29 10.52
C VAL A 52 -14.82 11.82 9.60
N MET A 53 -15.07 12.94 8.91
CA MET A 53 -14.13 13.53 7.98
C MET A 53 -13.40 14.71 8.61
N LYS A 54 -12.08 14.65 8.64
CA LYS A 54 -11.23 15.73 9.13
C LYS A 54 -10.43 16.34 7.99
N ILE A 55 -10.10 17.62 8.13
CA ILE A 55 -9.30 18.34 7.14
C ILE A 55 -7.89 18.48 7.68
N GLY A 56 -6.91 18.00 6.93
CA GLY A 56 -5.51 18.05 7.30
C GLY A 56 -4.66 18.96 6.41
N TYR A 57 -3.39 18.64 6.30
CA TYR A 57 -2.39 19.41 5.55
C TYR A 57 -2.91 19.86 4.18
N LYS A 58 -2.84 21.19 3.92
CA LYS A 58 -3.27 21.82 2.65
C LYS A 58 -4.68 21.42 2.16
N GLY A 59 -5.61 21.14 3.09
CA GLY A 59 -6.98 20.86 2.73
C GLY A 59 -7.28 19.39 2.37
N ILE A 60 -6.35 18.47 2.61
CA ILE A 60 -6.59 17.04 2.39
C ILE A 60 -7.70 16.57 3.32
N LYS A 61 -8.76 15.99 2.73
CA LYS A 61 -9.83 15.32 3.44
C LYS A 61 -9.33 13.96 3.95
N CYS A 62 -9.63 13.62 5.19
CA CYS A 62 -9.12 12.42 5.86
C CYS A 62 -10.23 11.71 6.62
N THR A 63 -10.38 10.42 6.40
CA THR A 63 -11.24 9.55 7.20
C THR A 63 -10.55 8.21 7.48
N GLU A 64 -10.92 7.57 8.59
CA GLU A 64 -10.47 6.21 8.95
C GLU A 64 -11.70 5.32 9.10
N SER A 65 -11.76 4.22 8.37
CA SER A 65 -12.89 3.31 8.43
C SER A 65 -12.98 2.60 9.79
N GLY A 66 -11.83 2.21 10.30
CA GLY A 66 -11.74 1.37 11.50
C GLY A 66 -12.06 -0.08 11.21
N GLY A 67 -12.02 -0.88 12.26
CA GLY A 67 -12.39 -2.29 12.28
C GLY A 67 -13.18 -2.61 13.53
N PRO A 68 -13.81 -3.79 13.61
CA PRO A 68 -14.41 -4.26 14.85
C PRO A 68 -13.35 -4.40 15.93
N GLU A 69 -13.77 -4.37 17.18
CA GLU A 69 -12.88 -4.66 18.29
C GLU A 69 -12.15 -5.99 18.09
N PRO A 70 -10.90 -6.13 18.57
CA PRO A 70 -10.15 -7.38 18.44
C PRO A 70 -10.95 -8.60 18.92
N GLY A 71 -11.10 -9.61 18.08
CA GLY A 71 -11.87 -10.82 18.36
C GLY A 71 -13.36 -10.73 17.99
N VAL A 72 -13.86 -9.61 17.52
CA VAL A 72 -15.29 -9.40 17.20
C VAL A 72 -15.47 -9.16 15.69
N GLY A 73 -15.54 -10.20 14.90
CA GLY A 73 -15.93 -10.12 13.50
C GLY A 73 -14.80 -9.78 12.51
N CYS A 74 -15.17 -9.58 11.24
CA CYS A 74 -14.24 -9.29 10.14
C CYS A 74 -14.08 -7.79 9.94
N ALA A 75 -12.84 -7.29 9.95
CA ALA A 75 -12.51 -5.89 9.71
C ALA A 75 -13.05 -5.36 8.36
N GLY A 76 -13.21 -6.24 7.38
CA GLY A 76 -13.74 -5.86 6.07
C GLY A 76 -15.18 -5.35 6.06
N ARG A 77 -16.00 -5.70 7.06
CA ARG A 77 -17.35 -5.10 7.20
C ARG A 77 -17.24 -3.62 7.54
N GLY A 78 -16.28 -3.24 8.36
CA GLY A 78 -16.07 -1.84 8.71
C GLY A 78 -15.70 -0.98 7.50
N VAL A 79 -14.81 -1.49 6.66
CA VAL A 79 -14.42 -0.80 5.42
C VAL A 79 -15.63 -0.57 4.51
N ILE A 80 -16.48 -1.60 4.31
CA ILE A 80 -17.70 -1.48 3.50
C ILE A 80 -18.64 -0.41 4.06
N THR A 81 -18.92 -0.51 5.36
CA THR A 81 -19.83 0.43 6.03
C THR A 81 -19.33 1.87 5.90
N ALA A 82 -18.03 2.09 6.11
CA ALA A 82 -17.43 3.42 5.97
C ALA A 82 -17.50 3.93 4.52
N ILE A 83 -17.19 3.10 3.52
CA ILE A 83 -17.24 3.49 2.10
C ILE A 83 -18.68 3.87 1.69
N ASN A 84 -19.67 3.06 2.06
CA ASN A 84 -21.07 3.35 1.75
C ASN A 84 -21.53 4.65 2.41
N PHE A 85 -21.23 4.83 3.70
CA PHE A 85 -21.53 6.07 4.41
C PHE A 85 -20.92 7.30 3.72
N LEU A 86 -19.65 7.23 3.34
CA LEU A 86 -18.96 8.32 2.65
C LEU A 86 -19.61 8.64 1.30
N GLU A 87 -20.04 7.61 0.56
CA GLU A 87 -20.72 7.79 -0.74
C GLU A 87 -22.08 8.42 -0.58
N GLU A 88 -22.90 7.91 0.33
CA GLU A 88 -24.26 8.40 0.60
C GLU A 88 -24.27 9.84 1.10
N ASN A 89 -23.22 10.27 1.80
CA ASN A 89 -23.09 11.61 2.33
C ASN A 89 -22.22 12.56 1.48
N GLY A 90 -21.93 12.22 0.22
CA GLY A 90 -21.28 13.12 -0.72
C GLY A 90 -19.79 13.42 -0.40
N ALA A 91 -19.11 12.54 0.34
CA ALA A 91 -17.69 12.74 0.68
C ALA A 91 -16.78 12.83 -0.55
N TYR A 92 -17.18 12.18 -1.64
CA TYR A 92 -16.46 12.14 -2.91
C TYR A 92 -16.68 13.35 -3.80
N ASP A 93 -17.61 14.23 -3.42
CA ASP A 93 -17.86 15.45 -4.16
C ASP A 93 -16.66 16.39 -4.05
N ASP A 94 -16.35 17.04 -5.19
CA ASP A 94 -15.26 18.02 -5.25
C ASP A 94 -13.88 17.47 -4.81
N VAL A 95 -13.56 16.23 -5.22
CA VAL A 95 -12.22 15.62 -5.08
C VAL A 95 -11.72 15.08 -6.40
N ASP A 96 -10.40 15.22 -6.66
CA ASP A 96 -9.76 14.70 -7.88
C ASP A 96 -9.25 13.27 -7.65
N TYR A 97 -8.87 12.95 -6.42
CA TYR A 97 -8.35 11.64 -6.02
C TYR A 97 -8.97 11.15 -4.72
N VAL A 98 -9.39 9.90 -4.73
CA VAL A 98 -9.71 9.13 -3.52
C VAL A 98 -8.64 8.06 -3.35
N SER A 99 -7.88 8.14 -2.26
CA SER A 99 -6.83 7.17 -1.93
C SER A 99 -7.33 6.24 -0.83
N TYR A 100 -7.50 4.97 -1.14
CA TYR A 100 -7.77 3.92 -0.17
C TYR A 100 -6.44 3.31 0.28
N ASP A 101 -6.09 3.47 1.55
CA ASP A 101 -4.92 2.83 2.14
C ASP A 101 -5.31 1.46 2.69
N VAL A 102 -5.00 0.41 1.93
CA VAL A 102 -5.44 -0.96 2.18
C VAL A 102 -4.26 -1.81 2.60
N LEU A 103 -4.47 -2.70 3.57
CA LEU A 103 -3.46 -3.66 4.02
C LEU A 103 -3.01 -4.59 2.89
N GLY A 104 -1.70 -4.84 2.82
CA GLY A 104 -1.09 -5.75 1.85
C GLY A 104 -1.44 -7.23 2.08
N ASP A 105 -1.68 -7.61 3.32
CA ASP A 105 -2.07 -8.97 3.70
C ASP A 105 -3.57 -9.20 3.52
N VAL A 106 -4.06 -9.14 2.28
CA VAL A 106 -5.48 -9.29 1.97
C VAL A 106 -5.94 -10.73 2.20
N VAL A 107 -6.08 -11.13 3.45
CA VAL A 107 -6.52 -12.49 3.83
C VAL A 107 -8.05 -12.62 3.82
N CYS A 108 -8.79 -11.52 3.95
CA CYS A 108 -10.25 -11.55 3.91
C CYS A 108 -10.82 -10.64 2.82
N GLY A 109 -11.94 -11.09 2.22
CA GLY A 109 -12.61 -10.38 1.13
C GLY A 109 -13.06 -8.94 1.43
N GLY A 110 -13.01 -8.52 2.71
CA GLY A 110 -13.37 -7.17 3.13
C GLY A 110 -12.38 -6.10 2.75
N PHE A 111 -11.08 -6.39 2.79
CA PHE A 111 -10.06 -5.44 2.35
C PHE A 111 -10.01 -5.29 0.83
N ALA A 112 -10.54 -6.26 0.08
CA ALA A 112 -10.70 -6.16 -1.36
C ALA A 112 -11.97 -5.35 -1.76
N MET A 113 -12.70 -4.78 -0.83
CA MET A 113 -13.97 -4.09 -1.14
C MET A 113 -13.82 -2.89 -2.07
N PRO A 114 -12.83 -1.99 -1.92
CA PRO A 114 -12.64 -0.94 -2.90
C PRO A 114 -12.45 -1.48 -4.33
N ILE A 115 -11.90 -2.68 -4.46
CA ILE A 115 -11.69 -3.38 -5.74
C ILE A 115 -13.00 -4.02 -6.21
N ARG A 116 -13.67 -4.76 -5.32
CA ARG A 116 -14.90 -5.52 -5.64
C ARG A 116 -16.07 -4.63 -6.01
N GLU A 117 -16.25 -3.52 -5.30
CA GLU A 117 -17.33 -2.56 -5.50
C GLU A 117 -16.97 -1.49 -6.54
N ASN A 118 -15.89 -1.70 -7.29
CA ASN A 118 -15.46 -0.82 -8.38
C ASN A 118 -15.19 0.64 -7.94
N LYS A 119 -14.80 0.81 -6.66
CA LYS A 119 -14.47 2.13 -6.09
C LYS A 119 -13.04 2.55 -6.42
N ALA A 120 -12.12 1.56 -6.54
CA ALA A 120 -10.75 1.78 -6.95
C ALA A 120 -10.57 1.42 -8.43
N GLN A 121 -10.15 2.38 -9.23
CA GLN A 121 -9.88 2.18 -10.66
C GLN A 121 -8.46 1.66 -10.90
N GLU A 122 -7.50 2.14 -10.13
CA GLU A 122 -6.10 1.78 -10.22
C GLU A 122 -5.55 1.37 -8.88
N ILE A 123 -4.69 0.36 -8.88
CA ILE A 123 -4.01 -0.14 -7.69
C ILE A 123 -2.52 0.04 -7.89
N TYR A 124 -1.87 0.68 -6.94
CA TYR A 124 -0.43 0.76 -6.83
C TYR A 124 0.03 -0.13 -5.68
N ILE A 125 0.90 -1.09 -5.95
CA ILE A 125 1.41 -1.99 -4.92
C ILE A 125 2.71 -1.41 -4.38
N VAL A 126 2.73 -1.09 -3.09
CA VAL A 126 3.95 -0.69 -2.38
C VAL A 126 4.62 -1.94 -1.82
N MET A 127 5.88 -2.12 -2.16
CA MET A 127 6.66 -3.30 -1.79
C MET A 127 8.13 -2.92 -1.52
N SER A 128 8.92 -3.88 -1.08
CA SER A 128 10.39 -3.82 -1.01
C SER A 128 11.00 -4.97 -1.83
N GLY A 129 12.32 -5.04 -1.90
CA GLY A 129 13.04 -6.14 -2.57
C GLY A 129 13.12 -7.43 -1.75
N GLU A 130 12.55 -7.46 -0.55
CA GLU A 130 12.54 -8.66 0.29
C GLU A 130 11.63 -9.74 -0.31
N MET A 131 12.06 -11.00 -0.25
CA MET A 131 11.34 -12.15 -0.82
C MET A 131 9.85 -12.17 -0.46
N MET A 132 9.51 -11.95 0.81
CA MET A 132 8.12 -11.98 1.25
C MET A 132 7.30 -10.78 0.74
N ALA A 133 7.94 -9.63 0.51
CA ALA A 133 7.29 -8.47 -0.10
C ALA A 133 7.00 -8.71 -1.59
N LEU A 134 7.93 -9.34 -2.32
CA LEU A 134 7.73 -9.78 -3.70
C LEU A 134 6.58 -10.80 -3.81
N PHE A 135 6.55 -11.78 -2.88
CA PHE A 135 5.48 -12.77 -2.79
C PHE A 135 4.11 -12.12 -2.52
N ALA A 136 4.05 -11.19 -1.55
CA ALA A 136 2.82 -10.46 -1.22
C ALA A 136 2.35 -9.62 -2.42
N ALA A 137 3.25 -8.92 -3.11
CA ALA A 137 2.93 -8.15 -4.31
C ALA A 137 2.33 -9.02 -5.42
N ASN A 138 2.89 -10.21 -5.65
CA ASN A 138 2.35 -11.18 -6.61
C ASN A 138 0.96 -11.71 -6.20
N ASN A 139 0.71 -11.92 -4.91
CA ASN A 139 -0.60 -12.33 -4.42
C ASN A 139 -1.66 -11.22 -4.57
N ILE A 140 -1.29 -9.96 -4.36
CA ILE A 140 -2.17 -8.81 -4.65
C ILE A 140 -2.48 -8.78 -6.15
N ALA A 141 -1.48 -9.01 -7.02
CA ALA A 141 -1.69 -9.09 -8.47
C ALA A 141 -2.68 -10.21 -8.86
N LYS A 142 -2.65 -11.37 -8.19
CA LYS A 142 -3.67 -12.45 -8.36
C LYS A 142 -5.07 -11.95 -7.98
N GLY A 143 -5.17 -11.17 -6.90
CA GLY A 143 -6.41 -10.54 -6.48
C GLY A 143 -6.96 -9.57 -7.53
N ILE A 144 -6.11 -8.70 -8.06
CA ILE A 144 -6.47 -7.74 -9.13
C ILE A 144 -6.96 -8.49 -10.38
N LEU A 145 -6.22 -9.51 -10.84
CA LEU A 145 -6.60 -10.31 -12.01
C LEU A 145 -8.01 -10.89 -11.86
N LYS A 146 -8.36 -11.38 -10.68
CA LYS A 146 -9.67 -11.96 -10.40
C LYS A 146 -10.82 -10.97 -10.65
N TYR A 147 -10.62 -9.68 -10.38
CA TYR A 147 -11.66 -8.65 -10.50
C TYR A 147 -11.51 -7.78 -11.75
N ALA A 148 -10.38 -7.86 -12.46
CA ALA A 148 -10.11 -7.04 -13.63
C ALA A 148 -11.12 -7.23 -14.77
N GLY A 149 -11.72 -8.43 -14.90
CA GLY A 149 -12.72 -8.74 -15.93
C GLY A 149 -14.11 -8.17 -15.66
N SER A 150 -14.51 -8.02 -14.41
CA SER A 150 -15.86 -7.60 -14.03
C SER A 150 -15.94 -6.14 -13.60
N GLY A 151 -14.86 -5.57 -13.08
CA GLY A 151 -14.89 -4.26 -12.40
C GLY A 151 -14.02 -3.17 -13.03
N GLY A 152 -13.28 -3.45 -14.09
CA GLY A 152 -12.45 -2.44 -14.74
C GLY A 152 -11.18 -2.04 -13.96
N VAL A 153 -10.93 -2.61 -12.76
CA VAL A 153 -9.73 -2.33 -11.98
C VAL A 153 -8.46 -2.73 -12.72
N ARG A 154 -7.41 -1.94 -12.59
CA ARG A 154 -6.11 -2.15 -13.23
C ARG A 154 -4.97 -2.02 -12.24
N LEU A 155 -3.88 -2.72 -12.51
CA LEU A 155 -2.62 -2.52 -11.80
C LEU A 155 -1.91 -1.30 -12.39
N GLY A 156 -1.85 -0.20 -11.63
CA GLY A 156 -1.16 1.03 -12.01
C GLY A 156 0.35 0.85 -12.06
N GLY A 157 0.88 0.00 -11.17
CA GLY A 157 2.30 -0.35 -11.13
C GLY A 157 2.80 -0.68 -9.72
N LEU A 158 4.10 -0.97 -9.65
CA LEU A 158 4.80 -1.20 -8.39
C LEU A 158 5.50 0.07 -7.92
N ILE A 159 5.54 0.26 -6.62
CA ILE A 159 6.35 1.30 -5.95
C ILE A 159 7.27 0.56 -4.99
N CYS A 160 8.58 0.65 -5.20
CA CYS A 160 9.54 0.03 -4.31
C CYS A 160 9.94 1.03 -3.21
N ASN A 161 9.66 0.69 -1.96
CA ASN A 161 10.08 1.43 -0.79
C ASN A 161 11.34 0.76 -0.21
N GLU A 162 12.50 1.38 -0.39
CA GLU A 162 13.81 0.80 -0.13
C GLU A 162 13.97 0.27 1.31
N ARG A 163 14.49 -0.96 1.41
CA ARG A 163 14.92 -1.61 2.65
C ARG A 163 16.42 -1.85 2.70
N GLN A 164 17.14 -1.45 1.63
CA GLN A 164 18.58 -1.67 1.45
C GLN A 164 18.94 -3.17 1.38
N THR A 165 18.10 -3.94 0.72
CA THR A 165 18.38 -5.34 0.38
C THR A 165 19.19 -5.45 -0.89
N ASP A 166 19.87 -6.59 -1.08
CA ASP A 166 20.69 -6.83 -2.26
C ASP A 166 19.86 -6.78 -3.54
N ARG A 167 20.31 -6.01 -4.54
CA ARG A 167 19.71 -5.90 -5.88
C ARG A 167 18.22 -5.50 -5.89
N GLU A 168 17.81 -4.70 -4.93
CA GLU A 168 16.41 -4.37 -4.67
C GLU A 168 15.69 -3.75 -5.86
N ILE A 169 16.35 -2.82 -6.58
CA ILE A 169 15.79 -2.16 -7.77
C ILE A 169 15.59 -3.18 -8.88
N GLU A 170 16.61 -4.00 -9.15
CA GLU A 170 16.58 -4.99 -10.24
C GLU A 170 15.50 -6.04 -9.98
N LEU A 171 15.34 -6.48 -8.73
CA LEU A 171 14.28 -7.42 -8.36
C LEU A 171 12.89 -6.80 -8.53
N ALA A 172 12.70 -5.54 -8.14
CA ALA A 172 11.44 -4.83 -8.31
C ALA A 172 11.09 -4.64 -9.80
N GLU A 173 12.06 -4.29 -10.64
CA GLU A 173 11.90 -4.16 -12.10
C GLU A 173 11.61 -5.51 -12.78
N ALA A 174 12.32 -6.57 -12.36
CA ALA A 174 12.12 -7.91 -12.85
C ALA A 174 10.73 -8.45 -12.53
N LEU A 175 10.26 -8.26 -11.27
CA LEU A 175 8.90 -8.63 -10.89
C LEU A 175 7.88 -7.82 -11.69
N ALA A 176 8.04 -6.50 -11.79
CA ALA A 176 7.14 -5.65 -12.56
C ALA A 176 6.97 -6.15 -14.00
N THR A 177 8.08 -6.48 -14.65
CA THR A 177 8.08 -7.01 -16.02
C THR A 177 7.36 -8.35 -16.12
N ARG A 178 7.64 -9.28 -15.20
CA ARG A 178 7.03 -10.62 -15.20
C ARG A 178 5.53 -10.59 -14.97
N ILE A 179 5.05 -9.72 -14.08
CA ILE A 179 3.62 -9.58 -13.82
C ILE A 179 2.90 -8.61 -14.76
N ASN A 180 3.51 -8.22 -15.88
CA ASN A 180 2.95 -7.33 -16.91
C ASN A 180 2.58 -5.94 -16.37
N THR A 181 3.49 -5.33 -15.65
CA THR A 181 3.37 -3.94 -15.18
C THR A 181 4.72 -3.22 -15.23
N LYS A 182 4.84 -2.10 -14.56
CA LYS A 182 6.08 -1.32 -14.48
C LYS A 182 6.39 -0.90 -13.04
N LEU A 183 7.66 -0.70 -12.76
CA LEU A 183 8.10 0.01 -11.57
C LEU A 183 7.85 1.52 -11.79
N ILE A 184 6.91 2.07 -11.03
CA ILE A 184 6.55 3.51 -11.11
C ILE A 184 7.67 4.35 -10.51
N HIS A 185 8.12 3.95 -9.32
CA HIS A 185 9.15 4.68 -8.60
C HIS A 185 9.85 3.80 -7.58
N PHE A 186 11.13 4.06 -7.39
CA PHE A 186 11.92 3.56 -6.29
C PHE A 186 12.07 4.70 -5.29
N VAL A 187 11.60 4.50 -4.06
CA VAL A 187 11.64 5.50 -2.98
C VAL A 187 12.84 5.17 -2.08
N PRO A 188 13.92 5.95 -2.13
CA PRO A 188 15.10 5.72 -1.31
C PRO A 188 14.77 5.81 0.19
N ARG A 189 15.48 5.04 0.99
CA ARG A 189 15.38 5.10 2.45
C ARG A 189 16.16 6.29 3.01
N ASP A 190 15.47 7.18 3.71
CA ASP A 190 16.08 8.33 4.39
C ASP A 190 15.52 8.45 5.82
N ASN A 191 16.39 8.73 6.77
CA ASN A 191 16.04 8.95 8.17
C ASN A 191 15.16 10.20 8.40
N VAL A 192 15.10 11.11 7.42
CA VAL A 192 14.19 12.28 7.48
C VAL A 192 12.73 11.84 7.61
N VAL A 193 12.37 10.67 7.05
CA VAL A 193 11.03 10.07 7.17
C VAL A 193 10.70 9.80 8.64
N GLN A 194 11.61 9.12 9.36
CA GLN A 194 11.45 8.87 10.78
C GLN A 194 11.37 10.16 11.60
N HIS A 195 12.20 11.15 11.27
CA HIS A 195 12.20 12.45 11.96
C HIS A 195 10.89 13.21 11.74
N ALA A 196 10.31 13.14 10.55
CA ALA A 196 9.01 13.73 10.24
C ALA A 196 7.90 12.99 11.01
N GLU A 197 7.94 11.65 11.02
CA GLU A 197 6.98 10.80 11.72
C GLU A 197 6.92 11.08 13.22
N LEU A 198 8.08 11.21 13.88
CA LEU A 198 8.15 11.58 15.30
C LEU A 198 7.50 12.94 15.60
N ARG A 199 7.45 13.82 14.61
CA ARG A 199 6.78 15.13 14.68
C ARG A 199 5.33 15.09 14.21
N ARG A 200 4.86 13.93 13.78
CA ARG A 200 3.53 13.74 13.19
C ARG A 200 3.29 14.62 11.99
N GLN A 201 4.31 14.76 11.17
CA GLN A 201 4.28 15.53 9.94
C GLN A 201 4.64 14.64 8.75
N THR A 202 4.15 14.99 7.57
CA THR A 202 4.70 14.43 6.33
C THR A 202 6.09 15.01 6.08
N VAL A 203 6.91 14.33 5.29
CA VAL A 203 8.24 14.85 4.92
C VAL A 203 8.13 16.19 4.21
N LEU A 204 7.13 16.36 3.34
CA LEU A 204 6.88 17.61 2.63
C LEU A 204 6.51 18.77 3.56
N GLN A 205 5.89 18.50 4.68
CA GLN A 205 5.55 19.49 5.70
C GLN A 205 6.75 19.77 6.62
N TYR A 206 7.48 18.71 7.00
CA TYR A 206 8.61 18.82 7.94
C TYR A 206 9.85 19.45 7.32
N LYS A 207 10.23 18.99 6.13
CA LYS A 207 11.44 19.44 5.43
C LYS A 207 11.20 19.45 3.91
N PRO A 208 10.45 20.46 3.42
CA PRO A 208 9.98 20.50 2.03
C PRO A 208 11.08 20.55 0.98
N ASP A 209 12.27 21.06 1.34
CA ASP A 209 13.39 21.27 0.42
C ASP A 209 14.43 20.12 0.46
N CYS A 210 14.13 18.99 1.15
CA CYS A 210 15.04 17.85 1.16
C CYS A 210 14.83 16.94 -0.06
N GLN A 211 15.84 16.13 -0.36
CA GLN A 211 15.79 15.20 -1.48
C GLN A 211 14.63 14.21 -1.34
N GLN A 212 14.34 13.70 -0.14
CA GLN A 212 13.22 12.79 0.08
C GLN A 212 11.85 13.43 -0.23
N ALA A 213 11.68 14.73 0.01
CA ALA A 213 10.48 15.45 -0.40
C ALA A 213 10.36 15.51 -1.93
N GLU A 214 11.48 15.68 -2.61
CA GLU A 214 11.53 15.67 -4.08
C GLU A 214 11.20 14.28 -4.64
N GLU A 215 11.68 13.18 -4.03
CA GLU A 215 11.31 11.82 -4.41
C GLU A 215 9.78 11.60 -4.32
N TYR A 216 9.13 12.11 -3.28
CA TYR A 216 7.67 12.05 -3.18
C TYR A 216 6.94 12.92 -4.21
N ARG A 217 7.50 14.07 -4.61
CA ARG A 217 6.94 14.89 -5.72
C ARG A 217 7.06 14.16 -7.05
N GLN A 218 8.20 13.53 -7.31
CA GLN A 218 8.41 12.72 -8.51
C GLN A 218 7.47 11.53 -8.55
N LEU A 219 7.28 10.83 -7.43
CA LEU A 219 6.29 9.75 -7.31
C LEU A 219 4.89 10.25 -7.64
N ALA A 220 4.45 11.37 -7.04
CA ALA A 220 3.15 11.97 -7.30
C ALA A 220 2.96 12.35 -8.78
N THR A 221 3.98 12.96 -9.38
CA THR A 221 3.98 13.30 -10.82
C THR A 221 3.84 12.07 -11.70
N LYS A 222 4.57 10.99 -11.37
CA LYS A 222 4.51 9.73 -12.11
C LYS A 222 3.15 9.05 -11.98
N ILE A 223 2.55 9.04 -10.77
CA ILE A 223 1.20 8.52 -10.55
C ILE A 223 0.17 9.33 -11.36
N HIS A 224 0.23 10.65 -11.27
CA HIS A 224 -0.67 11.52 -12.02
C HIS A 224 -0.56 11.31 -13.54
N ALA A 225 0.65 11.26 -14.07
CA ALA A 225 0.90 10.99 -15.50
C ALA A 225 0.53 9.55 -15.93
N ASN A 226 0.36 8.64 -14.98
CA ASN A 226 0.00 7.24 -15.23
C ASN A 226 -1.51 6.98 -15.23
N ALA A 227 -2.34 7.95 -14.85
CA ALA A 227 -3.78 7.80 -14.78
C ALA A 227 -4.36 7.20 -16.07
N GLY A 228 -5.18 6.16 -15.94
CA GLY A 228 -5.77 5.43 -17.06
C GLY A 228 -4.83 4.51 -17.84
N LYS A 229 -3.56 4.35 -17.41
CA LYS A 229 -2.55 3.52 -18.10
C LYS A 229 -2.23 2.21 -17.37
N GLY A 230 -3.06 1.84 -16.41
CA GLY A 230 -2.92 0.58 -15.69
C GLY A 230 -3.14 -0.65 -16.58
N THR A 231 -2.53 -1.76 -16.22
CA THR A 231 -2.56 -3.03 -16.95
C THR A 231 -3.37 -4.09 -16.21
N ILE A 232 -3.76 -5.15 -16.92
CA ILE A 232 -4.21 -6.39 -16.28
C ILE A 232 -2.95 -7.19 -15.94
N PRO A 233 -2.71 -7.49 -14.67
CA PRO A 233 -1.49 -8.21 -14.29
C PRO A 233 -1.52 -9.66 -14.76
N THR A 234 -0.32 -10.21 -14.96
CA THR A 234 -0.08 -11.64 -15.21
C THR A 234 0.71 -12.22 -14.04
N PRO A 235 0.05 -12.65 -12.96
CA PRO A 235 0.75 -13.16 -11.78
C PRO A 235 1.59 -14.39 -12.13
N VAL A 236 2.75 -14.50 -11.47
CA VAL A 236 3.65 -15.63 -11.62
C VAL A 236 3.36 -16.74 -10.60
N THR A 237 3.85 -17.94 -10.85
CA THR A 237 3.83 -19.04 -9.88
C THR A 237 4.87 -18.81 -8.79
N MET A 238 4.84 -19.61 -7.74
CA MET A 238 5.87 -19.57 -6.70
C MET A 238 7.23 -19.98 -7.24
N GLU A 239 7.24 -21.01 -8.07
CA GLU A 239 8.44 -21.53 -8.71
C GLU A 239 9.10 -20.46 -9.61
N GLU A 240 8.33 -19.77 -10.45
CA GLU A 240 8.85 -18.67 -11.28
C GLU A 240 9.39 -17.50 -10.45
N LEU A 241 8.84 -17.27 -9.23
CA LEU A 241 9.37 -16.26 -8.32
C LEU A 241 10.69 -16.70 -7.68
N GLU A 242 10.81 -17.97 -7.29
CA GLU A 242 12.05 -18.57 -6.78
C GLU A 242 13.12 -18.58 -7.86
N ASP A 243 12.79 -18.98 -9.07
CA ASP A 243 13.70 -18.93 -10.23
C ASP A 243 14.25 -17.52 -10.46
N MET A 244 13.39 -16.50 -10.32
CA MET A 244 13.83 -15.10 -10.40
C MET A 244 14.87 -14.78 -9.30
N LEU A 245 14.65 -15.22 -8.07
CA LEU A 245 15.59 -14.96 -6.98
C LEU A 245 16.93 -15.70 -7.19
N ILE A 246 16.88 -16.90 -7.79
CA ILE A 246 18.08 -17.67 -8.16
C ILE A 246 18.83 -16.96 -9.30
N GLU A 247 18.13 -16.50 -10.33
CA GLU A 247 18.70 -15.77 -11.47
C GLU A 247 19.46 -14.50 -11.02
N PHE A 248 18.92 -13.81 -10.03
CA PHE A 248 19.56 -12.62 -9.45
C PHE A 248 20.61 -12.94 -8.37
N GLY A 249 20.83 -14.22 -8.06
CA GLY A 249 21.84 -14.66 -7.08
C GLY A 249 21.46 -14.39 -5.62
N ILE A 250 20.19 -14.12 -5.35
CA ILE A 250 19.66 -13.90 -3.99
C ILE A 250 19.37 -15.24 -3.31
N MET A 251 18.88 -16.21 -4.07
CA MET A 251 18.61 -17.56 -3.61
C MET A 251 19.55 -18.56 -4.31
N LYS A 252 19.88 -19.66 -3.65
CA LYS A 252 20.69 -20.73 -4.21
C LYS A 252 19.78 -21.86 -4.67
N THR A 253 20.20 -22.56 -5.71
CA THR A 253 19.53 -23.81 -6.13
C THR A 253 19.66 -24.87 -5.05
N ASP A 254 18.76 -25.87 -5.06
CA ASP A 254 18.81 -27.00 -4.12
C ASP A 254 20.16 -27.74 -4.19
N GLU A 255 20.73 -27.89 -5.40
CA GLU A 255 22.05 -28.49 -5.59
C GLU A 255 23.17 -27.69 -4.92
N GLN A 256 23.13 -26.36 -5.03
CA GLN A 256 24.09 -25.47 -4.38
C GLN A 256 23.96 -25.51 -2.85
N GLN A 257 22.73 -25.53 -2.35
CA GLN A 257 22.46 -25.63 -0.91
C GLN A 257 22.96 -26.97 -0.35
N LEU A 258 22.69 -28.07 -1.05
CA LEU A 258 23.14 -29.41 -0.68
C LEU A 258 24.68 -29.50 -0.69
N ALA A 259 25.33 -28.94 -1.71
CA ALA A 259 26.79 -28.92 -1.80
C ALA A 259 27.44 -28.14 -0.64
N GLU A 260 26.84 -27.03 -0.22
CA GLU A 260 27.32 -26.27 0.93
C GLU A 260 27.15 -27.02 2.26
N LEU A 261 26.01 -27.70 2.45
CA LEU A 261 25.77 -28.52 3.63
C LEU A 261 26.81 -29.63 3.74
N GLN A 262 27.05 -30.35 2.65
CA GLN A 262 28.09 -31.39 2.59
C GLN A 262 29.51 -30.86 2.84
N ALA A 263 29.81 -29.65 2.33
CA ALA A 263 31.11 -29.01 2.58
C ALA A 263 31.30 -28.64 4.07
N LYS A 264 30.24 -28.12 4.70
CA LYS A 264 30.24 -27.82 6.15
C LYS A 264 30.44 -29.08 7.01
N GLU A 265 29.74 -30.16 6.70
CA GLU A 265 29.87 -31.44 7.37
C GLU A 265 31.31 -31.98 7.27
N ARG A 266 31.93 -31.95 6.08
CA ARG A 266 33.35 -32.36 5.89
C ARG A 266 34.30 -31.53 6.71
N THR A 267 34.07 -30.22 6.83
CA THR A 267 34.91 -29.31 7.63
C THR A 267 34.79 -29.60 9.12
N MET A 268 33.57 -29.90 9.59
CA MET A 268 33.33 -30.26 11.01
C MET A 268 33.97 -31.62 11.36
N CYS A 269 33.90 -32.61 10.47
CA CYS A 269 34.54 -33.91 10.67
C CYS A 269 36.07 -33.87 10.59
N SER A 270 36.69 -32.89 9.95
CA SER A 270 38.14 -32.73 9.85
C SER A 270 38.77 -31.93 11.01
N ALA A 271 37.95 -31.27 11.83
CA ALA A 271 38.37 -30.43 12.95
C ALA A 271 38.21 -31.13 14.33
N GLY A 272 37.73 -32.36 14.38
CA GLY A 272 37.65 -33.24 15.56
C GLY A 272 38.60 -34.41 15.43
#